data_7a4777771256861b2714df89ef108460
#
_entry.id   7a4777771256861b2714df89ef108460
#
_cell.length_a   1.000
_cell.length_b   1.000
_cell.length_c   1.000
_cell.angle_alpha   90.00
_cell.angle_beta   90.00
_cell.angle_gamma   90.00
#
_symmetry.space_group_name_H-M   'P 1'
#
loop_
_entity.id
_entity.type
_entity.pdbx_description
1 polymer ?
#
loop_
_entity_poly.entity_id
_entity_poly.type
_entity_poly.pdbx_seq_one_letter_code
_entity_poly.pdbx_strand_id
1 'polypeptide(L)'
;MGTPPLAPAPLYNDDPDTPRRWYRRPWVIVAVMVVVSLVIATVTWWGLRGDENDSAAPTPPPAANTPPVSNGQQGYLADTVDRYGNQIRVPRDPAGLPLPQIGTKTARGLNDPAAGVQWQQIYGSGAALFSTSDGPTGISIDGLAEGIAKTPQGSVIAASQILARLYYGPAPVREAALSQLVLGPPEAKATLLGLELPDRQMPATRFIRVDQQYTDTFSRISLATGPKVSSDYGSGEYYSVSTVTMVWEDGKWKYRIPDED
;
A
#
# COMPACT_ATOMS: atom_id res chain seq x y z
N MET A 1 2.82 -45.53 -63.06
CA MET A 1 2.10 -44.96 -61.89
C MET A 1 3.13 -44.14 -61.10
N GLY A 2 3.11 -42.85 -61.32
CA GLY A 2 4.03 -41.94 -60.69
C GLY A 2 3.36 -41.32 -59.45
N THR A 3 4.06 -41.36 -58.33
CA THR A 3 3.69 -40.68 -57.08
C THR A 3 3.79 -39.16 -57.24
N PRO A 4 2.81 -38.37 -56.81
CA PRO A 4 2.88 -36.92 -56.86
C PRO A 4 3.88 -36.37 -55.83
N PRO A 5 4.54 -35.25 -56.10
CA PRO A 5 5.49 -34.63 -55.15
C PRO A 5 4.78 -34.04 -53.97
N LEU A 6 5.37 -34.20 -52.75
CA LEU A 6 4.96 -33.59 -51.50
C LEU A 6 5.05 -32.07 -51.59
N ALA A 7 3.99 -31.40 -51.20
CA ALA A 7 3.93 -29.95 -51.04
C ALA A 7 4.87 -29.47 -49.92
N PRO A 8 5.55 -28.31 -50.07
CA PRO A 8 6.38 -27.77 -49.01
C PRO A 8 5.55 -27.33 -47.83
N ALA A 9 6.06 -27.57 -46.62
CA ALA A 9 5.45 -27.12 -45.36
C ALA A 9 5.33 -25.58 -45.33
N PRO A 10 4.24 -25.05 -44.71
CA PRO A 10 4.09 -23.60 -44.61
C PRO A 10 5.17 -23.00 -43.72
N LEU A 11 5.79 -21.96 -44.21
CA LEU A 11 6.72 -21.10 -43.47
C LEU A 11 5.93 -20.50 -42.27
N TYR A 12 6.49 -20.64 -41.07
CA TYR A 12 6.06 -20.04 -39.84
C TYR A 12 5.98 -18.52 -40.01
N ASN A 13 4.80 -17.96 -39.99
CA ASN A 13 4.58 -16.52 -39.95
C ASN A 13 4.93 -16.05 -38.53
N ASP A 14 5.95 -15.21 -38.42
CA ASP A 14 6.21 -14.39 -37.24
C ASP A 14 5.00 -13.51 -36.99
N ASP A 15 4.31 -13.80 -35.88
CA ASP A 15 3.19 -13.01 -35.38
C ASP A 15 3.73 -11.69 -34.81
N PRO A 16 3.35 -10.50 -35.35
CA PRO A 16 3.89 -9.22 -34.90
C PRO A 16 3.38 -8.74 -33.55
N ASP A 17 2.49 -9.48 -32.86
CA ASP A 17 1.82 -9.04 -31.65
C ASP A 17 2.38 -9.58 -30.33
N THR A 18 3.61 -10.10 -30.31
CA THR A 18 4.26 -10.36 -29.02
C THR A 18 4.81 -9.04 -28.44
N PRO A 19 4.30 -8.55 -27.30
CA PRO A 19 4.83 -7.33 -26.70
C PRO A 19 6.30 -7.55 -26.34
N ARG A 20 7.18 -6.81 -27.01
CA ARG A 20 8.61 -6.81 -26.71
C ARG A 20 8.82 -6.45 -25.24
N ARG A 21 9.45 -7.34 -24.49
CA ARG A 21 9.89 -7.14 -23.10
C ARG A 21 11.00 -6.09 -23.01
N TRP A 22 10.68 -4.81 -23.21
CA TRP A 22 11.63 -3.69 -23.17
C TRP A 22 11.97 -3.24 -21.72
N TYR A 23 11.19 -3.67 -20.74
CA TYR A 23 11.35 -3.35 -19.32
C TYR A 23 12.48 -4.13 -18.61
N ARG A 24 13.24 -4.99 -19.31
CA ARG A 24 14.40 -5.71 -18.74
C ARG A 24 15.74 -4.96 -18.84
N ARG A 25 15.73 -3.70 -19.25
CA ARG A 25 16.98 -2.91 -19.30
C ARG A 25 17.11 -2.11 -17.99
N PRO A 26 18.20 -2.26 -17.21
CA PRO A 26 18.38 -1.63 -15.89
C PRO A 26 18.21 -0.10 -15.93
N TRP A 27 18.57 0.55 -17.02
CA TRP A 27 18.39 1.99 -17.19
C TRP A 27 16.91 2.44 -17.29
N VAL A 28 15.98 1.55 -17.67
CA VAL A 28 14.54 1.86 -17.71
C VAL A 28 13.97 1.92 -16.30
N ILE A 29 14.48 1.09 -15.39
CA ILE A 29 14.10 1.10 -13.98
C ILE A 29 14.62 2.36 -13.31
N VAL A 30 15.86 2.75 -13.59
CA VAL A 30 16.46 4.02 -13.14
C VAL A 30 15.68 5.21 -13.72
N ALA A 31 15.27 5.17 -14.98
CA ALA A 31 14.47 6.22 -15.61
C ALA A 31 13.07 6.34 -14.96
N VAL A 32 12.44 5.23 -14.60
CA VAL A 32 11.15 5.23 -13.89
C VAL A 32 11.31 5.77 -12.46
N MET A 33 12.38 5.43 -11.75
CA MET A 33 12.68 5.97 -10.42
C MET A 33 12.96 7.48 -10.48
N VAL A 34 13.74 7.94 -11.47
CA VAL A 34 14.00 9.38 -11.69
C VAL A 34 12.72 10.13 -12.07
N VAL A 35 11.85 9.55 -12.89
CA VAL A 35 10.55 10.15 -13.25
C VAL A 35 9.62 10.22 -12.04
N VAL A 36 9.59 9.21 -11.18
CA VAL A 36 8.81 9.24 -9.93
C VAL A 36 9.35 10.32 -8.99
N SER A 37 10.67 10.46 -8.87
CA SER A 37 11.30 11.51 -8.05
C SER A 37 11.07 12.91 -8.65
N LEU A 38 11.12 13.09 -9.97
CA LEU A 38 10.84 14.35 -10.66
C LEU A 38 9.35 14.74 -10.58
N VAL A 39 8.43 13.79 -10.63
CA VAL A 39 6.99 14.07 -10.47
C VAL A 39 6.69 14.52 -9.03
N ILE A 40 7.39 13.98 -8.03
CA ILE A 40 7.29 14.48 -6.66
C ILE A 40 7.84 15.91 -6.55
N ALA A 41 8.98 16.19 -7.18
CA ALA A 41 9.61 17.53 -7.14
C ALA A 41 8.81 18.61 -7.89
N THR A 42 8.20 18.29 -9.04
CA THR A 42 7.39 19.25 -9.81
C THR A 42 6.05 19.59 -9.16
N VAL A 43 5.45 18.64 -8.44
CA VAL A 43 4.20 18.89 -7.70
C VAL A 43 4.45 19.79 -6.48
N THR A 44 5.61 19.69 -5.83
CA THR A 44 6.02 20.62 -4.76
C THR A 44 6.30 22.04 -5.29
N TRP A 45 6.89 22.16 -6.48
CA TRP A 45 7.22 23.48 -7.07
C TRP A 45 5.96 24.28 -7.49
N TRP A 46 4.89 23.62 -7.94
CA TRP A 46 3.65 24.30 -8.34
C TRP A 46 2.72 24.61 -7.17
N GLY A 47 2.83 23.91 -6.04
CA GLY A 47 2.08 24.18 -4.81
C GLY A 47 2.56 25.45 -4.07
N LEU A 48 3.76 25.97 -4.38
CA LEU A 48 4.36 27.14 -3.73
C LEU A 48 4.12 28.47 -4.47
N ARG A 49 3.34 28.48 -5.56
CA ARG A 49 3.02 29.69 -6.36
C ARG A 49 1.54 30.05 -6.35
N GLY A 50 0.89 30.05 -5.19
CA GLY A 50 -0.48 30.51 -5.03
C GLY A 50 -0.61 31.41 -3.81
N ASP A 51 -0.85 32.70 -4.09
CA ASP A 51 -1.37 33.75 -3.21
C ASP A 51 -0.49 34.25 -2.05
N GLU A 52 0.33 35.25 -2.38
CA GLU A 52 0.70 36.32 -1.44
C GLU A 52 -0.51 37.26 -1.26
N ASN A 53 -1.22 37.14 -0.14
CA ASN A 53 -1.82 38.27 0.60
C ASN A 53 -2.49 37.74 1.88
N ASP A 54 -1.76 37.76 2.98
CA ASP A 54 -2.21 38.34 4.25
C ASP A 54 -1.06 38.28 5.27
N SER A 55 -0.56 39.44 5.60
CA SER A 55 0.47 39.63 6.61
C SER A 55 -0.12 39.48 8.01
N ALA A 56 -0.01 38.30 8.58
CA ALA A 56 -0.05 38.09 10.03
C ALA A 56 1.29 37.49 10.45
N ALA A 57 1.95 38.12 11.42
CA ALA A 57 3.24 37.65 11.96
C ALA A 57 3.11 36.16 12.39
N PRO A 58 4.08 35.30 12.06
CA PRO A 58 4.01 33.90 12.42
C PRO A 58 4.12 33.75 13.93
N THR A 59 3.04 33.32 14.55
CA THR A 59 3.07 32.71 15.88
C THR A 59 3.98 31.47 15.76
N PRO A 60 4.99 31.26 16.64
CA PRO A 60 5.81 30.07 16.59
C PRO A 60 4.90 28.84 16.65
N PRO A 61 5.12 27.83 15.79
CA PRO A 61 4.28 26.64 15.79
C PRO A 61 4.35 26.01 17.20
N PRO A 62 3.20 25.61 17.79
CA PRO A 62 3.23 24.84 19.01
C PRO A 62 4.11 23.61 18.77
N ALA A 63 4.95 23.28 19.73
CA ALA A 63 5.81 22.11 19.69
C ALA A 63 5.00 20.93 19.17
N ALA A 64 5.44 20.31 18.07
CA ALA A 64 4.74 19.20 17.45
C ALA A 64 4.59 18.09 18.49
N ASN A 65 3.39 18.00 19.09
CA ASN A 65 3.05 16.89 19.96
C ASN A 65 3.06 15.64 19.07
N THR A 66 4.09 14.82 19.22
CA THR A 66 4.14 13.51 18.55
C THR A 66 2.84 12.78 18.89
N PRO A 67 2.05 12.34 17.89
CA PRO A 67 0.82 11.64 18.17
C PRO A 67 1.09 10.45 19.08
N PRO A 68 0.22 10.15 20.04
CA PRO A 68 0.41 9.01 20.93
C PRO A 68 0.41 7.71 20.11
N VAL A 69 1.17 6.72 20.58
CA VAL A 69 1.25 5.38 19.95
C VAL A 69 -0.11 4.71 19.97
N SER A 70 -0.75 4.72 21.09
CA SER A 70 -2.14 4.32 21.32
C SER A 70 -2.60 4.95 22.66
N ASN A 71 -3.87 5.28 22.75
CA ASN A 71 -4.46 5.82 23.99
C ASN A 71 -5.58 4.94 24.55
N GLY A 72 -5.84 3.77 23.94
CA GLY A 72 -6.87 2.81 24.36
C GLY A 72 -8.31 3.33 24.30
N GLN A 73 -8.56 4.47 23.67
CA GLN A 73 -9.90 5.06 23.59
C GLN A 73 -10.81 4.27 22.65
N GLN A 74 -12.02 4.01 23.10
CA GLN A 74 -13.05 3.32 22.32
C GLN A 74 -13.90 4.29 21.51
N GLY A 75 -14.45 3.79 20.39
CA GLY A 75 -15.40 4.53 19.55
C GLY A 75 -14.74 5.34 18.42
N TYR A 76 -15.59 6.12 17.74
CA TYR A 76 -15.23 6.87 16.54
C TYR A 76 -15.58 8.35 16.71
N LEU A 77 -14.86 9.17 15.97
CA LEU A 77 -15.18 10.55 15.65
C LEU A 77 -16.07 10.60 14.39
N ALA A 78 -16.33 11.78 13.86
CA ALA A 78 -16.99 11.92 12.57
C ALA A 78 -16.15 11.29 11.46
N ASP A 79 -16.80 10.54 10.56
CA ASP A 79 -16.17 9.94 9.41
C ASP A 79 -15.59 11.03 8.48
N THR A 80 -14.54 10.66 7.74
CA THR A 80 -13.95 11.49 6.71
C THR A 80 -13.97 10.80 5.36
N VAL A 81 -13.59 11.51 4.32
CA VAL A 81 -13.38 10.96 2.98
C VAL A 81 -11.97 11.25 2.52
N ASP A 82 -11.39 10.32 1.77
CA ASP A 82 -10.12 10.58 1.12
C ASP A 82 -10.30 11.45 -0.15
N ARG A 83 -9.18 11.81 -0.79
CA ARG A 83 -9.20 12.63 -2.03
C ARG A 83 -9.90 11.98 -3.23
N TYR A 84 -10.26 10.70 -3.14
CA TYR A 84 -10.98 9.95 -4.16
C TYR A 84 -12.43 9.66 -3.76
N GLY A 85 -12.92 10.26 -2.65
CA GLY A 85 -14.27 10.09 -2.15
C GLY A 85 -14.54 8.77 -1.43
N ASN A 86 -13.50 7.99 -1.10
CA ASN A 86 -13.69 6.78 -0.31
C ASN A 86 -13.92 7.14 1.16
N GLN A 87 -14.94 6.52 1.77
CA GLN A 87 -15.24 6.73 3.18
C GLN A 87 -14.17 6.10 4.08
N ILE A 88 -13.73 6.86 5.08
CA ILE A 88 -12.73 6.43 6.07
C ILE A 88 -13.29 6.74 7.46
N ARG A 89 -13.38 5.73 8.31
CA ARG A 89 -13.76 5.86 9.71
C ARG A 89 -12.60 6.47 10.50
N VAL A 90 -12.90 7.33 11.45
CA VAL A 90 -11.89 7.99 12.28
C VAL A 90 -12.03 7.47 13.71
N PRO A 91 -11.23 6.48 14.15
CA PRO A 91 -11.25 6.01 15.53
C PRO A 91 -10.71 7.08 16.48
N ARG A 92 -11.15 7.03 17.73
CA ARG A 92 -10.61 7.89 18.80
C ARG A 92 -9.19 7.50 19.19
N ASP A 93 -8.88 6.20 19.10
CA ASP A 93 -7.51 5.70 19.26
C ASP A 93 -6.72 5.95 17.97
N PRO A 94 -5.61 6.70 18.03
CA PRO A 94 -4.80 6.98 16.83
C PRO A 94 -4.19 5.74 16.19
N ALA A 95 -4.02 4.64 16.92
CA ALA A 95 -3.50 3.38 16.38
C ALA A 95 -4.55 2.56 15.62
N GLY A 96 -5.83 2.97 15.68
CA GLY A 96 -6.95 2.26 15.10
C GLY A 96 -7.74 1.45 16.13
N LEU A 97 -8.95 1.06 15.77
CA LEU A 97 -9.86 0.29 16.64
C LEU A 97 -10.12 -1.09 15.99
N PRO A 98 -9.58 -2.18 16.55
CA PRO A 98 -9.88 -3.53 16.10
C PRO A 98 -11.38 -3.81 16.10
N LEU A 99 -11.85 -4.49 15.03
CA LEU A 99 -13.26 -4.84 14.91
C LEU A 99 -13.55 -6.17 15.63
N PRO A 100 -14.75 -6.33 16.20
CA PRO A 100 -15.18 -7.62 16.75
C PRO A 100 -15.07 -8.71 15.67
N GLN A 101 -14.37 -9.79 15.96
CA GLN A 101 -14.23 -10.88 15.02
C GLN A 101 -15.50 -11.73 14.99
N ILE A 102 -16.13 -11.83 13.84
CA ILE A 102 -17.39 -12.53 13.63
C ILE A 102 -17.15 -13.70 12.68
N GLY A 103 -17.45 -14.90 13.17
CA GLY A 103 -17.55 -16.09 12.34
C GLY A 103 -16.28 -16.90 12.19
N THR A 104 -16.48 -18.12 11.68
CA THR A 104 -15.44 -19.08 11.33
C THR A 104 -14.72 -18.60 10.06
N LYS A 105 -13.42 -18.81 10.02
CA LYS A 105 -12.58 -18.62 8.84
C LYS A 105 -12.95 -19.66 7.79
N THR A 106 -14.04 -19.43 7.08
CA THR A 106 -14.44 -20.28 5.96
C THR A 106 -13.42 -20.13 4.85
N ALA A 107 -13.06 -21.24 4.19
CA ALA A 107 -12.24 -21.18 3.00
C ALA A 107 -12.91 -20.28 1.95
N ARG A 108 -12.17 -19.27 1.48
CA ARG A 108 -12.61 -18.28 0.50
C ARG A 108 -11.69 -18.34 -0.70
N GLY A 109 -12.20 -17.92 -1.84
CA GLY A 109 -11.37 -17.72 -3.02
C GLY A 109 -10.26 -16.70 -2.78
N LEU A 110 -9.22 -16.80 -3.57
CA LEU A 110 -8.00 -16.00 -3.42
C LEU A 110 -8.27 -14.48 -3.39
N ASN A 111 -9.22 -14.04 -4.21
CA ASN A 111 -9.60 -12.63 -4.35
C ASN A 111 -11.01 -12.31 -3.81
N ASP A 112 -11.61 -13.24 -3.07
CA ASP A 112 -12.85 -12.94 -2.35
C ASP A 112 -12.56 -11.90 -1.26
N PRO A 113 -13.46 -10.94 -1.02
CA PRO A 113 -13.24 -9.93 0.01
C PRO A 113 -13.25 -10.55 1.42
N ALA A 114 -12.49 -9.96 2.33
CA ALA A 114 -12.67 -10.19 3.76
C ALA A 114 -14.06 -9.70 4.20
N ALA A 115 -14.63 -10.33 5.24
CA ALA A 115 -15.91 -9.88 5.78
C ALA A 115 -15.74 -8.60 6.62
N GLY A 116 -16.76 -7.73 6.61
CA GLY A 116 -16.83 -6.54 7.44
C GLY A 116 -15.62 -5.61 7.28
N VAL A 117 -15.19 -5.40 6.04
CA VAL A 117 -14.05 -4.55 5.71
C VAL A 117 -14.35 -3.09 6.03
N GLN A 118 -13.42 -2.43 6.71
CA GLN A 118 -13.50 -1.03 7.08
C GLN A 118 -12.13 -0.37 6.93
N TRP A 119 -12.07 0.75 6.20
CA TRP A 119 -10.91 1.64 6.21
C TRP A 119 -10.98 2.53 7.44
N GLN A 120 -9.89 2.59 8.19
CA GLN A 120 -9.76 3.49 9.34
C GLN A 120 -8.57 4.41 9.16
N GLN A 121 -8.75 5.66 9.57
CA GLN A 121 -7.66 6.63 9.66
C GLN A 121 -6.83 6.33 10.91
N ILE A 122 -5.54 6.13 10.74
CA ILE A 122 -4.60 5.95 11.85
C ILE A 122 -3.54 7.05 11.82
N TYR A 123 -3.08 7.44 13.01
CA TYR A 123 -2.03 8.46 13.20
C TYR A 123 -2.28 9.77 12.41
N GLY A 124 -3.54 10.16 12.30
CA GLY A 124 -3.96 11.41 11.65
C GLY A 124 -4.05 11.36 10.13
N SER A 125 -3.18 10.63 9.44
CA SER A 125 -3.12 10.65 7.97
C SER A 125 -3.01 9.28 7.30
N GLY A 126 -2.68 8.21 8.03
CA GLY A 126 -2.61 6.86 7.49
C GLY A 126 -4.01 6.26 7.26
N ALA A 127 -4.20 5.51 6.19
CA ALA A 127 -5.39 4.70 5.98
C ALA A 127 -5.05 3.22 6.10
N ALA A 128 -5.65 2.52 7.06
CA ALA A 128 -5.41 1.11 7.32
C ALA A 128 -6.71 0.30 7.23
N LEU A 129 -6.59 -0.93 6.74
CA LEU A 129 -7.71 -1.84 6.52
C LEU A 129 -7.93 -2.71 7.76
N PHE A 130 -9.18 -2.76 8.23
CA PHE A 130 -9.66 -3.64 9.30
C PHE A 130 -10.77 -4.54 8.77
N SER A 131 -10.94 -5.70 9.37
CA SER A 131 -12.00 -6.63 8.99
C SER A 131 -12.52 -7.40 10.18
N THR A 132 -13.77 -7.88 10.11
CA THR A 132 -14.39 -8.72 11.13
C THR A 132 -14.05 -10.20 10.99
N SER A 133 -13.32 -10.62 9.95
CA SER A 133 -12.96 -12.02 9.71
C SER A 133 -11.47 -12.30 9.75
N ASP A 134 -10.63 -11.35 9.36
CA ASP A 134 -9.20 -11.57 9.15
C ASP A 134 -8.32 -10.63 9.99
N GLY A 135 -8.94 -9.84 10.87
CA GLY A 135 -8.24 -8.99 11.83
C GLY A 135 -8.00 -7.54 11.38
N PRO A 136 -7.15 -6.83 12.08
CA PRO A 136 -6.46 -7.22 13.31
C PRO A 136 -7.43 -7.46 14.47
N THR A 137 -7.03 -8.34 15.42
CA THR A 137 -7.79 -8.60 16.65
C THR A 137 -7.36 -7.72 17.81
N GLY A 138 -6.20 -7.07 17.70
CA GLY A 138 -5.62 -6.21 18.72
C GLY A 138 -4.60 -5.24 18.14
N ILE A 139 -4.21 -4.28 18.99
CA ILE A 139 -3.08 -3.39 18.78
C ILE A 139 -2.12 -3.59 19.95
N SER A 140 -0.83 -3.85 19.66
CA SER A 140 0.19 -4.02 20.69
C SER A 140 0.52 -2.70 21.40
N ILE A 141 1.27 -2.81 22.49
CA ILE A 141 1.78 -1.63 23.21
C ILE A 141 2.68 -0.76 22.31
N ASP A 142 3.35 -1.37 21.33
CA ASP A 142 4.17 -0.67 20.33
C ASP A 142 3.35 -0.05 19.19
N GLY A 143 2.01 -0.10 19.27
CA GLY A 143 1.10 0.42 18.26
C GLY A 143 0.97 -0.44 16.99
N LEU A 144 1.46 -1.68 16.98
CA LEU A 144 1.40 -2.60 15.86
C LEU A 144 0.10 -3.39 15.85
N ALA A 145 -0.42 -3.69 14.67
CA ALA A 145 -1.59 -4.55 14.50
C ALA A 145 -1.24 -6.02 14.74
N GLU A 146 -2.04 -6.70 15.56
CA GLU A 146 -1.86 -8.08 15.96
C GLU A 146 -3.06 -8.95 15.61
N GLY A 147 -2.84 -10.28 15.57
CA GLY A 147 -3.91 -11.26 15.35
C GLY A 147 -4.51 -11.23 13.94
N ILE A 148 -3.72 -10.89 12.93
CA ILE A 148 -4.12 -10.95 11.53
C ILE A 148 -4.06 -12.40 11.05
N ALA A 149 -5.08 -12.84 10.33
CA ALA A 149 -5.24 -14.22 9.92
C ALA A 149 -4.18 -14.66 8.87
N LYS A 150 -3.81 -15.95 8.92
CA LYS A 150 -2.98 -16.60 7.90
C LYS A 150 -3.85 -17.00 6.70
N THR A 151 -4.31 -16.00 5.95
CA THR A 151 -5.19 -16.16 4.79
C THR A 151 -4.75 -15.19 3.69
N PRO A 152 -5.18 -15.37 2.42
CA PRO A 152 -4.95 -14.38 1.38
C PRO A 152 -5.47 -12.98 1.80
N GLN A 153 -6.67 -12.92 2.39
CA GLN A 153 -7.30 -11.69 2.86
C GLN A 153 -6.51 -11.07 4.03
N GLY A 154 -6.03 -11.92 4.96
CA GLY A 154 -5.17 -11.48 6.06
C GLY A 154 -3.85 -10.89 5.57
N SER A 155 -3.25 -11.43 4.52
CA SER A 155 -2.02 -10.85 3.94
C SER A 155 -2.25 -9.44 3.40
N VAL A 156 -3.42 -9.18 2.79
CA VAL A 156 -3.83 -7.85 2.31
C VAL A 156 -4.01 -6.87 3.48
N ILE A 157 -4.70 -7.31 4.53
CA ILE A 157 -4.89 -6.50 5.73
C ILE A 157 -3.54 -6.17 6.37
N ALA A 158 -2.66 -7.16 6.51
CA ALA A 158 -1.32 -6.96 7.05
C ALA A 158 -0.49 -5.97 6.22
N ALA A 159 -0.52 -6.09 4.89
CA ALA A 159 0.16 -5.13 4.01
C ALA A 159 -0.33 -3.70 4.25
N SER A 160 -1.64 -3.48 4.27
CA SER A 160 -2.25 -2.18 4.56
C SER A 160 -1.84 -1.64 5.94
N GLN A 161 -1.88 -2.48 6.98
CA GLN A 161 -1.52 -2.12 8.34
C GLN A 161 -0.05 -1.75 8.48
N ILE A 162 0.85 -2.51 7.86
CA ILE A 162 2.29 -2.27 7.92
C ILE A 162 2.64 -0.99 7.16
N LEU A 163 2.17 -0.82 5.93
CA LEU A 163 2.46 0.35 5.11
C LEU A 163 1.94 1.65 5.76
N ALA A 164 0.72 1.62 6.32
CA ALA A 164 0.17 2.78 7.00
C ALA A 164 1.01 3.19 8.22
N ARG A 165 1.53 2.23 8.99
CA ARG A 165 2.40 2.50 10.14
C ARG A 165 3.79 2.96 9.75
N LEU A 166 4.36 2.41 8.69
CA LEU A 166 5.68 2.81 8.19
C LEU A 166 5.68 4.25 7.66
N TYR A 167 4.62 4.66 6.95
CA TYR A 167 4.58 5.96 6.30
C TYR A 167 3.89 7.07 7.11
N TYR A 168 3.08 6.72 8.13
CA TYR A 168 2.28 7.69 8.86
C TYR A 168 2.35 7.52 10.39
N GLY A 169 2.95 6.45 10.88
CA GLY A 169 3.14 6.23 12.31
C GLY A 169 4.15 7.20 12.91
N PRO A 170 4.02 7.55 14.21
CA PRO A 170 5.05 8.27 14.93
C PRO A 170 6.35 7.44 15.00
N ALA A 171 7.48 8.08 15.25
CA ALA A 171 8.80 7.45 15.20
C ALA A 171 8.88 6.10 15.96
N PRO A 172 8.38 5.96 17.20
CA PRO A 172 8.43 4.67 17.91
C PRO A 172 7.67 3.55 17.18
N VAL A 173 6.52 3.85 16.57
CA VAL A 173 5.71 2.87 15.82
C VAL A 173 6.41 2.47 14.53
N ARG A 174 7.03 3.43 13.83
CA ARG A 174 7.81 3.17 12.61
C ARG A 174 9.01 2.27 12.89
N GLU A 175 9.74 2.55 13.95
CA GLU A 175 10.89 1.75 14.39
C GLU A 175 10.46 0.33 14.78
N ALA A 176 9.38 0.20 15.55
CA ALA A 176 8.82 -1.10 15.91
C ALA A 176 8.35 -1.87 14.65
N ALA A 177 7.66 -1.22 13.71
CA ALA A 177 7.23 -1.85 12.47
C ALA A 177 8.43 -2.33 11.63
N LEU A 178 9.45 -1.49 11.46
CA LEU A 178 10.68 -1.86 10.73
C LEU A 178 11.42 -3.03 11.36
N SER A 179 11.51 -3.07 12.68
CA SER A 179 12.23 -4.14 13.39
C SER A 179 11.47 -5.46 13.39
N GLN A 180 10.14 -5.44 13.57
CA GLN A 180 9.33 -6.64 13.82
C GLN A 180 8.60 -7.16 12.59
N LEU A 181 8.23 -6.27 11.65
CA LEU A 181 7.29 -6.56 10.55
C LEU A 181 7.88 -6.35 9.15
N VAL A 182 9.16 -5.97 9.04
CA VAL A 182 9.81 -5.75 7.74
C VAL A 182 11.02 -6.67 7.60
N LEU A 183 11.07 -7.38 6.48
CA LEU A 183 12.21 -8.21 6.05
C LEU A 183 12.99 -7.46 4.97
N GLY A 184 14.30 -7.45 5.10
CA GLY A 184 15.21 -6.82 4.15
C GLY A 184 16.53 -6.46 4.81
N PRO A 185 17.53 -6.05 4.02
CA PRO A 185 18.83 -5.68 4.51
C PRO A 185 18.77 -4.41 5.38
N PRO A 186 19.69 -4.24 6.34
CA PRO A 186 19.68 -3.12 7.27
C PRO A 186 19.70 -1.75 6.59
N GLU A 187 20.44 -1.61 5.49
CA GLU A 187 20.53 -0.37 4.70
C GLU A 187 19.18 0.02 4.06
N ALA A 188 18.45 -0.96 3.51
CA ALA A 188 17.12 -0.72 2.96
C ALA A 188 16.11 -0.32 4.05
N LYS A 189 16.20 -0.92 5.24
CA LYS A 189 15.40 -0.51 6.40
C LYS A 189 15.74 0.90 6.87
N ALA A 190 17.03 1.25 6.90
CA ALA A 190 17.49 2.59 7.25
C ALA A 190 16.99 3.63 6.24
N THR A 191 16.99 3.32 4.95
CA THR A 191 16.42 4.15 3.90
C THR A 191 14.93 4.40 4.14
N LEU A 192 14.14 3.35 4.44
CA LEU A 192 12.72 3.50 4.77
C LEU A 192 12.48 4.36 6.01
N LEU A 193 13.32 4.24 7.03
CA LEU A 193 13.21 5.07 8.24
C LEU A 193 13.53 6.54 7.96
N GLY A 194 14.47 6.81 7.08
CA GLY A 194 14.89 8.16 6.67
C GLY A 194 13.96 8.87 5.70
N LEU A 195 12.93 8.18 5.17
CA LEU A 195 11.97 8.82 4.26
C LEU A 195 11.18 9.92 4.99
N GLU A 196 11.06 11.08 4.33
CA GLU A 196 10.15 12.12 4.78
C GLU A 196 8.71 11.60 4.72
N LEU A 197 7.95 11.88 5.77
CA LEU A 197 6.55 11.47 5.84
C LEU A 197 5.72 12.30 4.87
N PRO A 198 4.77 11.69 4.15
CA PRO A 198 3.90 12.43 3.26
C PRO A 198 3.02 13.42 4.03
N ASP A 199 2.98 14.69 3.59
CA ASP A 199 2.08 15.71 4.16
C ASP A 199 0.60 15.46 3.86
N ARG A 200 0.31 14.46 3.04
CA ARG A 200 -1.04 14.18 2.54
C ARG A 200 -1.61 12.92 3.16
N GLN A 201 -2.91 12.92 3.38
CA GLN A 201 -3.63 11.73 3.79
C GLN A 201 -3.41 10.57 2.80
N MET A 202 -3.08 9.39 3.34
CA MET A 202 -3.02 8.15 2.59
C MET A 202 -4.43 7.82 2.07
N PRO A 203 -4.63 7.67 0.76
CA PRO A 203 -5.93 7.25 0.25
C PRO A 203 -6.18 5.78 0.50
N ALA A 204 -7.44 5.41 0.67
CA ALA A 204 -7.85 4.02 0.63
C ALA A 204 -7.51 3.39 -0.74
N THR A 205 -7.10 2.15 -0.73
CA THR A 205 -6.86 1.41 -1.97
C THR A 205 -8.20 1.05 -2.62
N ARG A 206 -8.36 1.39 -3.90
CA ARG A 206 -9.62 1.17 -4.61
C ARG A 206 -9.83 -0.28 -5.03
N PHE A 207 -8.76 -0.91 -5.58
CA PHE A 207 -8.78 -2.30 -5.99
C PHE A 207 -7.56 -3.03 -5.41
N ILE A 208 -7.77 -4.26 -4.98
CA ILE A 208 -6.75 -5.10 -4.39
C ILE A 208 -6.83 -6.46 -5.08
N ARG A 209 -5.67 -7.00 -5.46
CA ARG A 209 -5.57 -8.34 -6.03
C ARG A 209 -4.41 -9.08 -5.41
N VAL A 210 -4.68 -10.28 -4.93
CA VAL A 210 -3.66 -11.26 -4.55
C VAL A 210 -3.27 -12.06 -5.78
N ASP A 211 -1.96 -12.23 -6.01
CA ASP A 211 -1.42 -13.00 -7.12
C ASP A 211 -1.74 -14.49 -6.97
N GLN A 212 -1.88 -15.20 -8.10
CA GLN A 212 -2.15 -16.65 -8.12
C GLN A 212 -1.00 -17.48 -7.53
N GLN A 213 0.18 -16.91 -7.37
CA GLN A 213 1.32 -17.57 -6.71
C GLN A 213 1.23 -17.56 -5.17
N TYR A 214 0.08 -17.19 -4.61
CA TYR A 214 -0.16 -17.24 -3.17
C TYR A 214 0.11 -18.63 -2.60
N THR A 215 0.79 -18.66 -1.45
CA THR A 215 0.91 -19.83 -0.58
C THR A 215 0.65 -19.41 0.87
N ASP A 216 0.52 -20.36 1.77
CA ASP A 216 0.32 -20.07 3.20
C ASP A 216 1.45 -19.26 3.84
N THR A 217 2.61 -19.17 3.18
CA THR A 217 3.77 -18.42 3.69
C THR A 217 4.21 -17.29 2.77
N PHE A 218 3.59 -17.12 1.62
CA PHE A 218 3.95 -16.10 0.63
C PHE A 218 2.72 -15.51 -0.03
N SER A 219 2.69 -14.19 -0.15
CA SER A 219 1.63 -13.44 -0.84
C SER A 219 2.21 -12.27 -1.59
N ARG A 220 1.87 -12.15 -2.87
CA ARG A 220 2.17 -10.97 -3.68
C ARG A 220 0.87 -10.24 -3.96
N ILE A 221 0.82 -8.94 -3.64
CA ILE A 221 -0.40 -8.16 -3.62
C ILE A 221 -0.24 -6.95 -4.53
N SER A 222 -1.17 -6.73 -5.43
CA SER A 222 -1.27 -5.50 -6.22
C SER A 222 -2.32 -4.58 -5.60
N LEU A 223 -1.92 -3.34 -5.33
CA LEU A 223 -2.73 -2.28 -4.72
C LEU A 223 -2.94 -1.17 -5.74
N ALA A 224 -4.17 -0.92 -6.15
CA ALA A 224 -4.49 0.12 -7.12
C ALA A 224 -5.19 1.30 -6.44
N THR A 225 -4.60 2.47 -6.54
CA THR A 225 -5.05 3.72 -5.94
C THR A 225 -5.48 4.70 -7.03
N GLY A 226 -6.65 5.29 -6.91
CA GLY A 226 -7.25 6.19 -7.88
C GLY A 226 -8.77 6.29 -7.70
N PRO A 227 -9.50 6.81 -8.70
CA PRO A 227 -9.01 7.20 -10.02
C PRO A 227 -8.19 8.48 -10.03
N LYS A 228 -7.28 8.58 -10.96
CA LYS A 228 -6.52 9.79 -11.27
C LYS A 228 -6.88 10.22 -12.70
N VAL A 229 -6.85 11.52 -12.96
CA VAL A 229 -7.02 12.09 -14.30
C VAL A 229 -5.73 12.83 -14.66
N SER A 230 -5.19 12.58 -15.84
CA SER A 230 -4.03 13.29 -16.34
C SER A 230 -4.14 13.45 -17.86
N SER A 231 -3.80 14.63 -18.35
CA SER A 231 -3.70 14.90 -19.79
C SER A 231 -2.60 14.06 -20.47
N ASP A 232 -1.58 13.62 -19.72
CA ASP A 232 -0.45 12.87 -20.24
C ASP A 232 -0.83 11.43 -20.66
N TYR A 233 -1.94 10.92 -20.14
CA TYR A 233 -2.47 9.58 -20.42
C TYR A 233 -3.80 9.61 -21.18
N GLY A 234 -4.15 10.77 -21.79
CA GLY A 234 -5.44 10.99 -22.43
C GLY A 234 -6.51 11.42 -21.44
N SER A 235 -7.77 11.54 -21.91
CA SER A 235 -8.91 12.00 -21.10
C SER A 235 -9.51 10.92 -20.19
N GLY A 236 -8.86 9.78 -20.03
CA GLY A 236 -9.34 8.64 -19.26
C GLY A 236 -8.91 8.65 -17.78
N GLU A 237 -9.64 7.89 -16.98
CA GLU A 237 -9.25 7.58 -15.61
C GLU A 237 -8.15 6.52 -15.59
N TYR A 238 -7.15 6.69 -14.73
CA TYR A 238 -6.09 5.70 -14.51
C TYR A 238 -5.86 5.44 -13.03
N TYR A 239 -5.21 4.33 -12.72
CA TYR A 239 -4.88 3.92 -11.36
C TYR A 239 -3.38 3.72 -11.22
N SER A 240 -2.80 4.21 -10.11
CA SER A 240 -1.44 3.84 -9.74
C SER A 240 -1.48 2.47 -9.09
N VAL A 241 -0.70 1.53 -9.63
CA VAL A 241 -0.58 0.18 -9.08
C VAL A 241 0.78 0.02 -8.43
N SER A 242 0.78 -0.37 -7.18
CA SER A 242 1.98 -0.80 -6.44
C SER A 242 1.88 -2.28 -6.10
N THR A 243 3.03 -2.96 -6.06
CA THR A 243 3.11 -4.37 -5.69
C THR A 243 3.82 -4.50 -4.35
N VAL A 244 3.24 -5.32 -3.47
CA VAL A 244 3.75 -5.58 -2.12
C VAL A 244 3.95 -7.08 -1.96
N THR A 245 5.10 -7.49 -1.44
CA THR A 245 5.41 -8.88 -1.12
C THR A 245 5.31 -9.11 0.38
N MET A 246 4.49 -10.08 0.77
CA MET A 246 4.27 -10.47 2.16
C MET A 246 4.77 -11.89 2.39
N VAL A 247 5.41 -12.11 3.53
CA VAL A 247 5.93 -13.42 3.97
C VAL A 247 5.37 -13.74 5.34
N TRP A 248 4.88 -14.97 5.53
CA TRP A 248 4.45 -15.44 6.85
C TRP A 248 5.63 -16.04 7.59
N GLU A 249 6.04 -15.38 8.67
CA GLU A 249 7.16 -15.79 9.50
C GLU A 249 6.90 -15.41 10.97
N ASP A 250 7.31 -16.23 11.91
CA ASP A 250 7.12 -16.04 13.36
C ASP A 250 5.66 -15.77 13.76
N GLY A 251 4.71 -16.46 13.10
CA GLY A 251 3.29 -16.36 13.40
C GLY A 251 2.60 -15.09 12.90
N LYS A 252 3.23 -14.31 12.03
CA LYS A 252 2.66 -13.08 11.48
C LYS A 252 3.09 -12.83 10.02
N TRP A 253 2.31 -12.05 9.29
CA TRP A 253 2.70 -11.52 7.98
C TRP A 253 3.73 -10.42 8.16
N LYS A 254 4.81 -10.48 7.39
CA LYS A 254 5.88 -9.45 7.32
C LYS A 254 5.99 -8.92 5.89
N TYR A 255 6.24 -7.64 5.76
CA TYR A 255 6.55 -7.01 4.47
C TYR A 255 7.98 -7.31 4.09
N ARG A 256 8.21 -7.82 2.88
CA ARG A 256 9.55 -7.99 2.31
C ARG A 256 9.87 -6.81 1.41
N ILE A 257 10.92 -6.09 1.74
CA ILE A 257 11.47 -5.07 0.83
C ILE A 257 11.95 -5.79 -0.44
N PRO A 258 11.60 -5.27 -1.65
CA PRO A 258 12.13 -5.83 -2.89
C PRO A 258 13.65 -5.80 -2.89
N ASP A 259 14.28 -6.88 -3.36
CA ASP A 259 15.72 -6.88 -3.61
C ASP A 259 15.99 -5.89 -4.75
N GLU A 260 17.02 -5.06 -4.60
CA GLU A 260 17.51 -4.21 -5.69
C GLU A 260 18.28 -5.13 -6.65
N ASP A 261 17.68 -5.43 -7.84
CA ASP A 261 18.33 -6.15 -8.93
C ASP A 261 19.26 -5.23 -9.75
#